data_e32b7905c3c4a12e83330943a4f1f7ad
#
_entry.id   e32b7905c3c4a12e83330943a4f1f7ad
#
_cell.length_a   1.000
_cell.length_b   1.000
_cell.length_c   1.000
_cell.angle_alpha   90.00
_cell.angle_beta   90.00
_cell.angle_gamma   90.00
#
_symmetry.space_group_name_H-M   'P 1'
#
loop_
_entity.id
_entity.type
_entity.pdbx_description
1 polymer ?
#
loop_
_entity_poly.entity_id
_entity_poly.type
_entity_poly.pdbx_seq_one_letter_code
_entity_poly.pdbx_strand_id
1 'polypeptide(L)'
;YQLNPFGQEWNNMYWGHAASKDLMHWTHLPVALEPQEEILDNLAIKGGAFSGSALPMGDEVYFYLTRHIGPQDDGWDTVQYQTMTKSSDMIHFEPEKEIIREKPEGTNYDFRDPKAIKIGKKYYIVLGACIDEKGTFLLYESEDAENWKYRCPLITEETKIRTIECPDFFPLDDKYVAMGAWMSHYDEYGRFQQCRYYVGDWNGDAMD
;
A
#
# COMPACT_ATOMS: atom_id res chain seq x y z
N TYR A 1 9.46 6.80 4.46
CA TYR A 1 8.43 7.84 4.39
C TYR A 1 8.31 8.39 2.97
N GLN A 2 7.12 8.89 2.64
CA GLN A 2 6.91 9.56 1.35
C GLN A 2 7.74 10.85 1.27
N LEU A 3 8.46 11.01 0.17
CA LEU A 3 9.37 12.14 -0.04
C LEU A 3 9.21 12.70 -1.46
N ASN A 4 8.97 14.02 -1.56
CA ASN A 4 9.24 14.77 -2.77
C ASN A 4 10.51 15.58 -2.55
N PRO A 5 11.66 15.19 -3.12
CA PRO A 5 12.92 15.91 -2.88
C PRO A 5 13.00 17.28 -3.55
N PHE A 6 12.05 17.61 -4.43
CA PHE A 6 12.04 18.84 -5.23
C PHE A 6 11.03 19.88 -4.77
N GLY A 7 10.21 19.58 -3.77
CA GLY A 7 9.19 20.52 -3.30
C GLY A 7 8.35 20.02 -2.14
N GLN A 8 7.37 20.84 -1.76
CA GLN A 8 6.43 20.54 -0.68
C GLN A 8 5.11 19.95 -1.20
N GLU A 9 4.86 20.06 -2.49
CA GLU A 9 3.67 19.52 -3.13
C GLU A 9 3.76 18.01 -3.27
N TRP A 10 2.62 17.34 -3.15
CA TRP A 10 2.51 15.95 -3.49
C TRP A 10 2.70 15.78 -5.00
N ASN A 11 3.76 15.09 -5.41
CA ASN A 11 4.13 14.92 -6.82
C ASN A 11 4.93 13.63 -7.02
N ASN A 12 6.02 13.67 -7.79
CA ASN A 12 6.85 12.50 -8.05
C ASN A 12 7.46 11.98 -6.75
N MET A 13 6.85 10.91 -6.22
CA MET A 13 7.13 10.42 -4.89
C MET A 13 8.25 9.41 -4.86
N TYR A 14 9.14 9.61 -3.91
CA TYR A 14 10.24 8.73 -3.50
C TYR A 14 9.95 8.12 -2.13
N TRP A 15 10.62 7.05 -1.78
CA TRP A 15 10.73 6.63 -0.40
C TRP A 15 11.97 7.24 0.24
N GLY A 16 11.77 8.25 1.08
CA GLY A 16 12.80 8.75 1.98
C GLY A 16 13.09 7.74 3.08
N HIS A 17 14.31 7.78 3.61
CA HIS A 17 14.80 6.78 4.55
C HIS A 17 15.46 7.44 5.75
N ALA A 18 15.17 6.96 6.93
CA ALA A 18 15.82 7.39 8.16
C ALA A 18 15.89 6.24 9.16
N ALA A 19 16.93 6.23 9.98
CA ALA A 19 17.12 5.26 11.05
C ALA A 19 17.23 5.94 12.41
N SER A 20 16.76 5.27 13.46
CA SER A 20 16.84 5.70 14.84
C SER A 20 17.10 4.53 15.77
N LYS A 21 17.80 4.79 16.89
CA LYS A 21 18.01 3.83 17.97
C LYS A 21 16.97 3.95 19.09
N ASP A 22 16.28 5.07 19.15
CA ASP A 22 15.39 5.44 20.27
C ASP A 22 14.03 6.01 19.84
N LEU A 23 13.77 6.05 18.52
CA LEU A 23 12.57 6.62 17.88
C LEU A 23 12.38 8.14 18.11
N MET A 24 13.36 8.80 18.69
CA MET A 24 13.36 10.25 18.95
C MET A 24 14.42 10.99 18.13
N HIS A 25 15.62 10.39 18.00
CA HIS A 25 16.74 10.96 17.26
C HIS A 25 16.92 10.16 15.95
N TRP A 26 16.70 10.83 14.81
CA TRP A 26 16.72 10.21 13.50
C TRP A 26 17.89 10.67 12.67
N THR A 27 18.56 9.73 12.03
CA THR A 27 19.59 9.99 11.01
C THR A 27 19.01 9.70 9.65
N HIS A 28 19.04 10.69 8.75
CA HIS A 28 18.67 10.49 7.36
C HIS A 28 19.66 9.58 6.65
N LEU A 29 19.16 8.65 5.89
CA LEU A 29 19.90 7.72 5.05
C LEU A 29 19.66 8.11 3.57
N PRO A 30 20.40 7.52 2.63
CA PRO A 30 20.10 7.69 1.21
C PRO A 30 18.63 7.33 0.91
N VAL A 31 18.07 7.92 -0.14
CA VAL A 31 16.74 7.57 -0.64
C VAL A 31 16.66 6.06 -0.86
N ALA A 32 15.63 5.42 -0.33
CA ALA A 32 15.47 3.97 -0.43
C ALA A 32 14.96 3.56 -1.83
N LEU A 33 13.93 4.22 -2.33
CA LEU A 33 13.33 3.91 -3.63
C LEU A 33 13.04 5.19 -4.41
N GLU A 34 13.39 5.18 -5.68
CA GLU A 34 13.12 6.25 -6.64
C GLU A 34 11.83 5.99 -7.41
N PRO A 35 11.26 6.98 -8.09
CA PRO A 35 10.20 6.77 -9.07
C PRO A 35 10.64 5.84 -10.20
N GLN A 36 9.66 5.37 -10.98
CA GLN A 36 9.91 4.61 -12.21
C GLN A 36 10.70 5.44 -13.24
N GLU A 37 11.43 4.75 -14.13
CA GLU A 37 12.25 5.39 -15.17
C GLU A 37 11.43 6.36 -16.04
N GLU A 38 10.20 6.03 -16.38
CA GLU A 38 9.32 6.88 -17.17
C GLU A 38 9.08 8.26 -16.51
N ILE A 39 9.03 8.29 -15.19
CA ILE A 39 8.89 9.54 -14.41
C ILE A 39 10.22 10.27 -14.32
N LEU A 40 11.33 9.54 -14.13
CA LEU A 40 12.67 10.14 -14.06
C LEU A 40 13.06 10.78 -15.40
N ASP A 41 12.68 10.15 -16.51
CA ASP A 41 12.92 10.64 -17.87
C ASP A 41 12.02 11.83 -18.23
N ASN A 42 10.84 11.92 -17.63
CA ASN A 42 9.88 13.01 -17.87
C ASN A 42 9.15 13.40 -16.57
N LEU A 43 9.69 14.38 -15.87
CA LEU A 43 9.14 14.89 -14.60
C LEU A 43 7.74 15.53 -14.69
N ALA A 44 7.21 15.72 -15.89
CA ALA A 44 5.81 16.13 -16.07
C ALA A 44 4.83 14.97 -15.77
N ILE A 45 5.29 13.74 -15.90
CA ILE A 45 4.53 12.54 -15.48
C ILE A 45 4.52 12.51 -13.95
N LYS A 46 3.35 12.43 -13.37
CA LYS A 46 3.18 12.40 -11.92
C LYS A 46 2.98 10.97 -11.40
N GLY A 47 3.49 10.72 -10.20
CA GLY A 47 3.35 9.41 -9.59
C GLY A 47 4.56 9.00 -8.77
N GLY A 48 5.05 7.78 -8.95
CA GLY A 48 6.26 7.28 -8.29
C GLY A 48 6.02 6.15 -7.31
N ALA A 49 6.87 6.08 -6.29
CA ALA A 49 6.82 5.10 -5.22
C ALA A 49 5.80 5.52 -4.16
N PHE A 50 4.61 4.92 -4.20
CA PHE A 50 3.54 5.17 -3.24
C PHE A 50 3.72 4.34 -1.97
N SER A 51 2.77 4.48 -1.04
CA SER A 51 2.78 3.79 0.24
C SER A 51 2.83 2.27 0.11
N GLY A 52 3.25 1.64 1.20
CA GLY A 52 3.37 0.20 1.27
C GLY A 52 3.79 -0.26 2.66
N SER A 53 4.41 -1.42 2.73
CA SER A 53 4.81 -2.03 4.00
C SER A 53 6.12 -2.82 3.88
N ALA A 54 6.66 -3.21 5.03
CA ALA A 54 7.83 -4.07 5.14
C ALA A 54 7.49 -5.33 5.94
N LEU A 55 8.07 -6.46 5.56
CA LEU A 55 7.90 -7.75 6.22
C LEU A 55 9.28 -8.40 6.46
N PRO A 56 9.70 -8.61 7.73
CA PRO A 56 10.93 -9.34 8.03
C PRO A 56 10.84 -10.81 7.58
N MET A 57 11.86 -11.28 6.85
CA MET A 57 11.95 -12.61 6.26
C MET A 57 13.31 -13.24 6.54
N GLY A 58 13.54 -13.66 7.80
CA GLY A 58 14.85 -14.16 8.22
C GLY A 58 15.89 -13.04 8.28
N ASP A 59 16.95 -13.17 7.49
CA ASP A 59 18.05 -12.17 7.44
C ASP A 59 17.77 -11.03 6.44
N GLU A 60 16.65 -11.07 5.75
CA GLU A 60 16.20 -10.05 4.80
C GLU A 60 14.91 -9.39 5.23
N VAL A 61 14.64 -8.23 4.66
CA VAL A 61 13.34 -7.56 4.75
C VAL A 61 12.76 -7.40 3.36
N TYR A 62 11.52 -7.82 3.19
CA TYR A 62 10.75 -7.67 1.97
C TYR A 62 9.94 -6.39 2.06
N PHE A 63 10.02 -5.55 1.04
CA PHE A 63 9.29 -4.29 0.93
C PHE A 63 8.27 -4.41 -0.19
N TYR A 64 7.05 -4.03 0.12
CA TYR A 64 5.94 -4.02 -0.81
C TYR A 64 5.45 -2.60 -0.98
N LEU A 65 5.23 -2.16 -2.20
CA LEU A 65 4.79 -0.80 -2.48
C LEU A 65 3.91 -0.75 -3.72
N THR A 66 3.22 0.35 -3.86
CA THR A 66 2.48 0.66 -5.07
C THR A 66 3.33 1.53 -5.98
N ARG A 67 3.43 1.15 -7.24
CA ARG A 67 3.88 2.00 -8.32
C ARG A 67 2.67 2.70 -8.94
N HIS A 68 2.77 4.00 -9.01
CA HIS A 68 1.71 4.86 -9.53
C HIS A 68 2.21 5.69 -10.70
N ILE A 69 1.40 5.75 -11.76
CA ILE A 69 1.52 6.72 -12.85
C ILE A 69 0.17 7.43 -12.91
N GLY A 70 0.20 8.74 -12.66
CA GLY A 70 -0.99 9.58 -12.66
C GLY A 70 -1.52 9.90 -14.06
N PRO A 71 -2.70 10.49 -14.15
CA PRO A 71 -3.21 10.96 -15.42
C PRO A 71 -2.26 11.99 -15.99
N GLN A 72 -1.99 11.88 -17.27
CA GLN A 72 -1.22 12.85 -18.04
C GLN A 72 -2.18 13.78 -18.80
N ASP A 73 -1.69 14.96 -19.17
CA ASP A 73 -2.47 15.93 -19.93
C ASP A 73 -2.93 15.38 -21.31
N ASP A 74 -2.31 14.30 -21.77
CA ASP A 74 -2.63 13.60 -23.02
C ASP A 74 -3.66 12.47 -22.86
N GLY A 75 -4.27 12.32 -21.67
CA GLY A 75 -5.37 11.40 -21.40
C GLY A 75 -4.97 9.97 -21.03
N TRP A 76 -3.75 9.78 -20.57
CA TRP A 76 -3.35 8.49 -20.02
C TRP A 76 -4.12 8.17 -18.74
N ASP A 77 -4.65 6.96 -18.67
CA ASP A 77 -5.32 6.48 -17.47
C ASP A 77 -4.35 6.34 -16.30
N THR A 78 -4.85 6.57 -15.10
CA THR A 78 -4.11 6.28 -13.87
C THR A 78 -3.79 4.79 -13.79
N VAL A 79 -2.52 4.46 -13.65
CA VAL A 79 -2.04 3.09 -13.48
C VAL A 79 -1.49 2.89 -12.08
N GLN A 80 -1.99 1.87 -11.39
CA GLN A 80 -1.49 1.41 -10.10
C GLN A 80 -1.26 -0.09 -10.13
N TYR A 81 -0.07 -0.52 -9.71
CA TYR A 81 0.30 -1.93 -9.58
C TYR A 81 1.27 -2.09 -8.39
N GLN A 82 1.35 -3.30 -7.87
CA GLN A 82 2.17 -3.56 -6.70
C GLN A 82 3.48 -4.20 -7.12
N THR A 83 4.56 -3.73 -6.48
CA THR A 83 5.91 -4.29 -6.62
C THR A 83 6.45 -4.71 -5.27
N MET A 84 7.51 -5.49 -5.31
CA MET A 84 8.31 -5.82 -4.14
C MET A 84 9.79 -5.67 -4.44
N THR A 85 10.57 -5.37 -3.40
CA THR A 85 12.02 -5.46 -3.39
C THR A 85 12.49 -6.04 -2.07
N LYS A 86 13.76 -6.37 -1.95
CA LYS A 86 14.38 -6.97 -0.77
C LYS A 86 15.63 -6.20 -0.38
N SER A 87 15.95 -6.24 0.91
CA SER A 87 17.22 -5.73 1.42
C SER A 87 17.66 -6.53 2.63
N SER A 88 18.95 -6.84 2.73
CA SER A 88 19.57 -7.46 3.91
C SER A 88 20.26 -6.45 4.83
N ASP A 89 20.54 -5.26 4.35
CA ASP A 89 21.26 -4.20 5.09
C ASP A 89 20.44 -2.91 5.27
N MET A 90 19.25 -2.84 4.68
CA MET A 90 18.35 -1.69 4.71
C MET A 90 18.88 -0.46 3.94
N ILE A 91 19.95 -0.59 3.20
CA ILE A 91 20.59 0.48 2.42
C ILE A 91 20.59 0.15 0.94
N HIS A 92 20.90 -1.10 0.60
CA HIS A 92 20.92 -1.58 -0.78
C HIS A 92 19.70 -2.44 -1.02
N PHE A 93 18.93 -2.10 -2.05
CA PHE A 93 17.71 -2.78 -2.43
C PHE A 93 17.93 -3.56 -3.73
N GLU A 94 17.41 -4.79 -3.78
CA GLU A 94 17.42 -5.58 -5.01
C GLU A 94 16.55 -4.92 -6.09
N PRO A 95 16.71 -5.29 -7.37
CA PRO A 95 15.80 -4.86 -8.42
C PRO A 95 14.35 -5.22 -8.07
N GLU A 96 13.43 -4.28 -8.29
CA GLU A 96 12.02 -4.51 -8.02
C GLU A 96 11.43 -5.57 -8.94
N LYS A 97 10.52 -6.35 -8.37
CA LYS A 97 9.70 -7.32 -9.06
C LYS A 97 8.24 -6.90 -8.99
N GLU A 98 7.55 -6.85 -10.12
CA GLU A 98 6.10 -6.70 -10.16
C GLU A 98 5.43 -7.97 -9.60
N ILE A 99 4.47 -7.80 -8.69
CA ILE A 99 3.81 -8.92 -8.00
C ILE A 99 2.30 -8.96 -8.18
N ILE A 100 1.64 -7.80 -8.29
CA ILE A 100 0.18 -7.72 -8.46
C ILE A 100 -0.12 -6.54 -9.39
N ARG A 101 -0.60 -6.83 -10.61
CA ARG A 101 -1.05 -5.83 -11.58
C ARG A 101 -2.53 -5.96 -11.88
N GLU A 102 -3.00 -7.17 -12.03
CA GLU A 102 -4.39 -7.41 -12.38
C GLU A 102 -5.31 -7.13 -11.20
N LYS A 103 -6.37 -6.39 -11.48
CA LYS A 103 -7.38 -5.99 -10.51
C LYS A 103 -8.58 -6.92 -10.58
N PRO A 104 -9.23 -7.22 -9.44
CA PRO A 104 -10.53 -7.86 -9.46
C PRO A 104 -11.55 -7.05 -10.29
N GLU A 105 -12.53 -7.74 -10.85
CA GLU A 105 -13.61 -7.12 -11.63
C GLU A 105 -14.33 -6.04 -10.81
N GLY A 106 -14.71 -4.95 -11.45
CA GLY A 106 -15.36 -3.79 -10.81
C GLY A 106 -14.41 -2.83 -10.10
N THR A 107 -13.11 -3.18 -9.96
CA THR A 107 -12.14 -2.28 -9.31
C THR A 107 -11.83 -1.09 -10.22
N ASN A 108 -11.95 0.12 -9.69
CA ASN A 108 -11.56 1.34 -10.40
C ASN A 108 -10.03 1.50 -10.48
N TYR A 109 -9.52 2.72 -10.75
CA TYR A 109 -8.07 2.96 -10.81
C TYR A 109 -7.40 2.98 -9.42
N ASP A 110 -8.13 3.21 -8.33
CA ASP A 110 -7.59 3.18 -6.98
C ASP A 110 -7.37 1.73 -6.53
N PHE A 111 -6.09 1.34 -6.40
CA PHE A 111 -5.66 -0.03 -6.11
C PHE A 111 -4.24 0.00 -5.55
N ARG A 112 -4.09 0.26 -4.23
CA ARG A 112 -2.80 0.65 -3.66
C ARG A 112 -2.59 0.28 -2.21
N ASP A 113 -1.38 0.60 -1.74
CA ASP A 113 -0.92 0.60 -0.36
C ASP A 113 -0.88 -0.81 0.25
N PRO A 114 -0.04 -1.74 -0.29
CA PRO A 114 0.00 -3.12 0.15
C PRO A 114 0.50 -3.23 1.60
N LYS A 115 -0.35 -3.75 2.48
CA LYS A 115 0.02 -4.16 3.84
C LYS A 115 0.25 -5.66 3.88
N ALA A 116 1.52 -6.06 4.00
CA ALA A 116 1.91 -7.46 4.13
C ALA A 116 1.95 -7.90 5.59
N ILE A 117 1.47 -9.11 5.84
CA ILE A 117 1.47 -9.76 7.16
C ILE A 117 1.67 -11.26 7.03
N LYS A 118 2.31 -11.87 8.02
CA LYS A 118 2.39 -13.33 8.16
C LYS A 118 1.39 -13.79 9.23
N ILE A 119 0.53 -14.74 8.87
CA ILE A 119 -0.41 -15.38 9.80
C ILE A 119 -0.23 -16.90 9.71
N GLY A 120 0.23 -17.50 10.79
CA GLY A 120 0.56 -18.93 10.80
C GLY A 120 1.70 -19.24 9.82
N LYS A 121 1.40 -20.07 8.81
CA LYS A 121 2.38 -20.47 7.79
C LYS A 121 2.25 -19.71 6.47
N LYS A 122 1.21 -18.90 6.32
CA LYS A 122 0.90 -18.17 5.10
C LYS A 122 1.20 -16.68 5.23
N TYR A 123 1.29 -16.04 4.09
CA TYR A 123 1.46 -14.61 3.97
C TYR A 123 0.23 -13.99 3.32
N TYR A 124 -0.13 -12.80 3.75
CA TYR A 124 -1.27 -12.06 3.23
C TYR A 124 -0.87 -10.64 2.88
N ILE A 125 -1.45 -10.11 1.83
CA ILE A 125 -1.44 -8.67 1.53
C ILE A 125 -2.88 -8.18 1.57
N VAL A 126 -3.09 -7.10 2.30
CA VAL A 126 -4.32 -6.32 2.24
C VAL A 126 -4.04 -5.06 1.42
N LEU A 127 -4.86 -4.82 0.39
CA LEU A 127 -4.80 -3.63 -0.47
C LEU A 127 -6.04 -2.76 -0.26
N GLY A 128 -5.83 -1.45 -0.30
CA GLY A 128 -6.92 -0.50 -0.41
C GLY A 128 -7.40 -0.36 -1.86
N ALA A 129 -8.72 -0.40 -2.03
CA ALA A 129 -9.34 -0.33 -3.36
C ALA A 129 -10.74 0.26 -3.29
N CYS A 130 -11.34 0.41 -4.47
CA CYS A 130 -12.76 0.71 -4.62
C CYS A 130 -13.37 -0.20 -5.68
N ILE A 131 -14.40 -0.95 -5.29
CA ILE A 131 -15.19 -1.80 -6.18
C ILE A 131 -16.61 -1.26 -6.20
N ASP A 132 -17.16 -0.98 -7.38
CA ASP A 132 -18.54 -0.48 -7.57
C ASP A 132 -18.88 0.72 -6.66
N GLU A 133 -17.98 1.70 -6.59
CA GLU A 133 -18.05 2.91 -5.74
C GLU A 133 -18.00 2.63 -4.23
N LYS A 134 -17.67 1.42 -3.80
CA LYS A 134 -17.53 1.03 -2.40
C LYS A 134 -16.06 0.83 -2.04
N GLY A 135 -15.60 1.51 -0.99
CA GLY A 135 -14.26 1.28 -0.45
C GLY A 135 -14.11 -0.15 0.03
N THR A 136 -13.04 -0.81 -0.40
CA THR A 136 -12.87 -2.25 -0.19
C THR A 136 -11.44 -2.55 0.19
N PHE A 137 -11.25 -3.38 1.21
CA PHE A 137 -9.98 -4.05 1.47
C PHE A 137 -9.94 -5.34 0.67
N LEU A 138 -8.96 -5.48 -0.22
CA LEU A 138 -8.74 -6.69 -1.01
C LEU A 138 -7.71 -7.58 -0.32
N LEU A 139 -8.01 -8.87 -0.22
CA LEU A 139 -7.13 -9.86 0.38
C LEU A 139 -6.44 -10.68 -0.70
N TYR A 140 -5.10 -10.74 -0.60
CA TYR A 140 -4.25 -11.64 -1.38
C TYR A 140 -3.50 -12.58 -0.44
N GLU A 141 -3.24 -13.80 -0.89
CA GLU A 141 -2.55 -14.85 -0.15
C GLU A 141 -1.31 -15.33 -0.91
N SER A 142 -0.27 -15.71 -0.16
CA SER A 142 0.95 -16.31 -0.69
C SER A 142 1.51 -17.37 0.26
N GLU A 143 2.18 -18.38 -0.30
CA GLU A 143 2.95 -19.38 0.46
C GLU A 143 4.42 -18.97 0.62
N ASP A 144 4.93 -18.05 -0.18
CA ASP A 144 6.35 -17.68 -0.26
C ASP A 144 6.63 -16.17 -0.11
N ALA A 145 5.56 -15.35 0.08
CA ALA A 145 5.63 -13.90 0.15
C ALA A 145 6.08 -13.21 -1.15
N GLU A 146 6.16 -13.93 -2.28
CA GLU A 146 6.56 -13.41 -3.59
C GLU A 146 5.51 -13.60 -4.67
N ASN A 147 4.77 -14.73 -4.61
CA ASN A 147 3.74 -15.07 -5.58
C ASN A 147 2.36 -14.96 -4.94
N TRP A 148 1.57 -14.00 -5.39
CA TRP A 148 0.33 -13.60 -4.73
C TRP A 148 -0.89 -14.03 -5.54
N LYS A 149 -1.92 -14.48 -4.83
CA LYS A 149 -3.19 -14.89 -5.40
C LYS A 149 -4.32 -14.14 -4.72
N TYR A 150 -5.17 -13.50 -5.52
CA TYR A 150 -6.39 -12.87 -5.02
C TYR A 150 -7.30 -13.90 -4.36
N ARG A 151 -7.86 -13.56 -3.21
CA ARG A 151 -8.78 -14.41 -2.45
C ARG A 151 -10.21 -13.86 -2.50
N CYS A 152 -10.41 -12.71 -1.91
CA CYS A 152 -11.75 -12.11 -1.73
C CYS A 152 -11.62 -10.64 -1.31
N PRO A 153 -12.72 -9.87 -1.32
CA PRO A 153 -12.83 -8.71 -0.48
C PRO A 153 -12.77 -9.14 1.00
N LEU A 154 -11.87 -8.54 1.78
CA LEU A 154 -11.80 -8.76 3.23
C LEU A 154 -12.92 -8.00 3.94
N ILE A 155 -13.09 -6.74 3.56
CA ILE A 155 -14.15 -5.84 4.03
C ILE A 155 -14.57 -4.98 2.85
N THR A 156 -15.88 -4.78 2.70
CA THR A 156 -16.46 -3.83 1.74
C THR A 156 -17.39 -2.88 2.49
N GLU A 157 -17.16 -1.59 2.31
CA GLU A 157 -17.98 -0.54 2.90
C GLU A 157 -19.33 -0.43 2.21
N GLU A 158 -20.39 -0.22 3.00
CA GLU A 158 -21.70 0.09 2.45
C GLU A 158 -21.80 1.55 1.98
N THR A 159 -21.06 2.44 2.62
CA THR A 159 -21.01 3.86 2.24
C THR A 159 -20.18 4.05 0.99
N LYS A 160 -20.71 4.80 0.04
CA LYS A 160 -19.97 5.20 -1.16
C LYS A 160 -18.84 6.14 -0.78
N ILE A 161 -17.63 5.73 -1.09
CA ILE A 161 -16.41 6.51 -0.92
C ILE A 161 -15.50 6.32 -2.13
N ARG A 162 -14.59 7.25 -2.36
CA ARG A 162 -13.66 7.15 -3.50
C ARG A 162 -12.80 5.90 -3.43
N THR A 163 -12.21 5.63 -2.26
CA THR A 163 -11.38 4.45 -1.98
C THR A 163 -11.00 4.40 -0.50
N ILE A 164 -10.41 3.29 -0.08
CA ILE A 164 -9.69 3.17 1.19
C ILE A 164 -8.20 3.26 0.90
N GLU A 165 -7.47 4.06 1.68
CA GLU A 165 -6.00 4.19 1.59
C GLU A 165 -5.32 3.63 2.83
N CYS A 166 -4.04 3.29 2.66
CA CYS A 166 -3.14 2.88 3.74
C CYS A 166 -3.78 1.83 4.66
N PRO A 167 -4.23 0.68 4.12
CA PRO A 167 -4.79 -0.36 4.97
C PRO A 167 -3.76 -0.86 5.96
N ASP A 168 -4.22 -1.20 7.14
CA ASP A 168 -3.46 -2.00 8.10
C ASP A 168 -4.30 -3.20 8.52
N PHE A 169 -3.64 -4.33 8.79
CA PHE A 169 -4.28 -5.57 9.22
C PHE A 169 -3.36 -6.30 10.18
N PHE A 170 -3.82 -6.53 11.41
CA PHE A 170 -2.99 -7.10 12.47
C PHE A 170 -3.82 -7.79 13.56
N PRO A 171 -3.24 -8.79 14.27
CA PRO A 171 -3.86 -9.35 15.47
C PRO A 171 -3.77 -8.38 16.64
N LEU A 172 -4.83 -8.33 17.43
CA LEU A 172 -4.90 -7.61 18.70
C LEU A 172 -5.66 -8.45 19.71
N ASP A 173 -4.97 -8.95 20.74
CA ASP A 173 -5.47 -9.94 21.69
C ASP A 173 -6.00 -11.20 20.95
N ASP A 174 -7.27 -11.52 21.12
CA ASP A 174 -7.96 -12.64 20.49
C ASP A 174 -8.69 -12.28 19.19
N LYS A 175 -8.55 -11.04 18.72
CA LYS A 175 -9.20 -10.51 17.52
C LYS A 175 -8.20 -10.08 16.45
N TYR A 176 -8.73 -9.74 15.29
CA TYR A 176 -8.02 -9.03 14.24
C TYR A 176 -8.61 -7.65 14.03
N VAL A 177 -7.75 -6.72 13.69
CA VAL A 177 -8.14 -5.35 13.35
C VAL A 177 -7.73 -5.10 11.90
N ALA A 178 -8.70 -4.63 11.10
CA ALA A 178 -8.45 -4.02 9.82
C ALA A 178 -8.76 -2.53 9.93
N MET A 179 -7.90 -1.66 9.38
CA MET A 179 -8.13 -0.22 9.40
C MET A 179 -7.59 0.45 8.15
N GLY A 180 -8.11 1.62 7.83
CA GLY A 180 -7.66 2.42 6.69
C GLY A 180 -8.32 3.78 6.63
N ALA A 181 -7.82 4.65 5.76
CA ALA A 181 -8.33 6.00 5.59
C ALA A 181 -9.38 6.06 4.46
N TRP A 182 -10.55 6.59 4.77
CA TRP A 182 -11.61 6.82 3.81
C TRP A 182 -11.33 8.09 3.01
N MET A 183 -11.13 7.95 1.71
CA MET A 183 -10.90 9.10 0.85
C MET A 183 -12.17 9.78 0.38
N SER A 184 -12.09 11.11 0.27
CA SER A 184 -13.16 11.96 -0.29
C SER A 184 -14.52 11.76 0.39
N HIS A 185 -14.50 11.52 1.70
CA HIS A 185 -15.70 11.35 2.50
C HIS A 185 -15.81 12.40 3.60
N TYR A 186 -17.01 12.92 3.81
CA TYR A 186 -17.35 13.74 4.97
C TYR A 186 -18.29 12.94 5.88
N ASP A 187 -17.98 12.90 7.17
CA ASP A 187 -18.89 12.29 8.14
C ASP A 187 -20.05 13.24 8.53
N GLU A 188 -20.93 12.76 9.38
CA GLU A 188 -22.08 13.53 9.90
C GLU A 188 -21.69 14.80 10.68
N TYR A 189 -20.43 14.90 11.12
CA TYR A 189 -19.87 16.07 11.79
C TYR A 189 -19.09 17.00 10.86
N GLY A 190 -19.05 16.71 9.57
CA GLY A 190 -18.30 17.46 8.56
C GLY A 190 -16.79 17.25 8.58
N ARG A 191 -16.30 16.17 9.21
CA ARG A 191 -14.87 15.83 9.20
C ARG A 191 -14.53 15.10 7.90
N PHE A 192 -13.45 15.51 7.27
CA PHE A 192 -13.01 14.99 5.98
C PHE A 192 -11.91 13.93 6.15
N GLN A 193 -12.01 12.86 5.37
CA GLN A 193 -11.01 11.78 5.31
C GLN A 193 -10.68 11.16 6.67
N GLN A 194 -11.57 10.31 7.15
CA GLN A 194 -11.40 9.67 8.45
C GLN A 194 -10.66 8.35 8.32
N CYS A 195 -9.87 8.01 9.34
CA CYS A 195 -9.44 6.64 9.56
C CYS A 195 -10.56 5.86 10.24
N ARG A 196 -10.91 4.70 9.69
CA ARG A 196 -11.87 3.76 10.26
C ARG A 196 -11.20 2.43 10.56
N TYR A 197 -11.76 1.70 11.52
CA TYR A 197 -11.29 0.37 11.87
C TYR A 197 -12.46 -0.59 12.06
N TYR A 198 -12.16 -1.86 11.86
CA TYR A 198 -13.05 -3.00 11.99
C TYR A 198 -12.39 -4.02 12.88
N VAL A 199 -13.13 -4.62 13.79
CA VAL A 199 -12.64 -5.65 14.72
C VAL A 199 -13.46 -6.90 14.53
N GLY A 200 -12.81 -8.02 14.32
CA GLY A 200 -13.48 -9.30 14.06
C GLY A 200 -12.63 -10.52 14.32
N ASP A 201 -13.21 -11.67 14.08
CA ASP A 201 -12.52 -12.95 14.13
C ASP A 201 -11.94 -13.31 12.75
N TRP A 202 -10.70 -13.76 12.74
CA TRP A 202 -10.06 -14.25 11.53
C TRP A 202 -10.17 -15.79 11.45
N ASN A 203 -10.83 -16.28 10.42
CA ASN A 203 -11.02 -17.72 10.21
C ASN A 203 -10.05 -18.34 9.19
N GLY A 204 -9.12 -17.55 8.64
CA GLY A 204 -8.17 -17.96 7.61
C GLY A 204 -8.55 -17.51 6.19
N ASP A 205 -9.79 -17.14 5.95
CA ASP A 205 -10.30 -16.72 4.64
C ASP A 205 -11.05 -15.38 4.70
N ALA A 206 -11.65 -15.05 5.83
CA ALA A 206 -12.44 -13.85 6.01
C ALA A 206 -12.31 -13.32 7.44
N MET A 207 -12.78 -12.11 7.65
CA MET A 207 -12.94 -11.48 8.95
C MET A 207 -14.45 -11.31 9.20
N ASP A 208 -14.94 -11.89 10.30
CA ASP A 208 -16.34 -11.91 10.72
C ASP A 208 -16.61 -10.90 11.85
#